data_b1b63a54b6dabb5b6e148b0e99a3cf83
#
_entry.id   b1b63a54b6dabb5b6e148b0e99a3cf83
#
_cell.length_a   1.000
_cell.length_b   1.000
_cell.length_c   1.000
_cell.angle_alpha   90.00
_cell.angle_beta   90.00
_cell.angle_gamma   90.00
#
_symmetry.space_group_name_H-M   'P 1'
#
loop_
_entity.id
_entity.type
_entity.pdbx_description
1 polymer ?
#
loop_
_entity_poly.entity_id
_entity_poly.type
_entity_poly.pdbx_seq_one_letter_code
_entity_poly.pdbx_strand_id
1 'polypeptide(L)'
;MKSLPIDAVLPALREALAGRHEAVLEAPPGAGKTTRVPLALLDEPWLAGQTILMLEPRRLAARAAAERLAAELGEGVGERVGYRIRLESKVGPRTRIEVVTEGILARRLQDDPALEGVGLVIFDEFHERSLDADLALALTLNGRALLRDEPLKVLLMSATLEGERLSRLLDDAPVVRSEGRMHPVEVRWGRASQPGEHLEPRVVQTVLQALADEPGSLLVFLPGQGEIRRVAEQLGEALAGRDDIRLCPLHGELDLAAQRAAIEPAPAGTRKVVLATNIAETSLTIDGVRVVVDAGLERVPRFDPSSGMTRLDTQRIARASAIQRAGRAGRLEPGVCYRLWSETQHDQLPAYGTAEILQADLTGLALQLARWGVEPGELAWLDLPPAAAYAQGRDLLQRLGALDGQGSLTRHGQAMAELPAHPRIAHLLL
;
A
#
# COMPACT_ATOMS: atom_id res chain seq x y z
N MET A 1 -15.71 -22.78 -4.08
CA MET A 1 -14.65 -21.73 -4.13
C MET A 1 -13.40 -22.27 -4.80
N LYS A 2 -12.75 -21.49 -5.65
CA LYS A 2 -11.47 -21.88 -6.25
C LYS A 2 -10.38 -21.82 -5.17
N SER A 3 -9.57 -22.87 -5.02
CA SER A 3 -8.48 -22.91 -4.04
C SER A 3 -7.40 -21.89 -4.40
N LEU A 4 -7.00 -21.08 -3.42
CA LEU A 4 -5.91 -20.10 -3.54
C LEU A 4 -4.68 -20.58 -2.76
N PRO A 5 -3.48 -20.14 -3.12
CA PRO A 5 -2.24 -20.56 -2.43
C PRO A 5 -2.25 -20.32 -0.92
N ILE A 6 -2.89 -19.24 -0.49
CA ILE A 6 -2.98 -18.87 0.93
C ILE A 6 -3.75 -19.92 1.75
N ASP A 7 -4.71 -20.65 1.13
CA ASP A 7 -5.57 -21.60 1.84
C ASP A 7 -4.74 -22.70 2.52
N ALA A 8 -3.60 -23.06 1.95
CA ALA A 8 -2.70 -24.09 2.51
C ALA A 8 -2.06 -23.69 3.85
N VAL A 9 -1.89 -22.40 4.11
CA VAL A 9 -1.21 -21.88 5.31
C VAL A 9 -2.17 -21.29 6.35
N LEU A 10 -3.48 -21.18 6.03
CA LEU A 10 -4.48 -20.68 6.99
C LEU A 10 -4.54 -21.48 8.29
N PRO A 11 -4.42 -22.83 8.30
CA PRO A 11 -4.38 -23.58 9.56
C PRO A 11 -3.22 -23.17 10.46
N ALA A 12 -2.00 -23.02 9.91
CA ALA A 12 -0.83 -22.57 10.65
C ALA A 12 -0.97 -21.14 11.16
N LEU A 13 -1.60 -20.24 10.38
CA LEU A 13 -1.88 -18.88 10.80
C LEU A 13 -2.88 -18.82 11.96
N ARG A 14 -3.94 -19.64 11.92
CA ARG A 14 -4.91 -19.75 13.01
C ARG A 14 -4.25 -20.25 14.30
N GLU A 15 -3.42 -21.28 14.20
CA GLU A 15 -2.65 -21.82 15.33
C GLU A 15 -1.70 -20.77 15.91
N ALA A 16 -0.96 -20.04 15.06
CA ALA A 16 -0.07 -18.97 15.48
C ALA A 16 -0.81 -17.89 16.27
N LEU A 17 -1.95 -17.41 15.76
CA LEU A 17 -2.74 -16.38 16.43
C LEU A 17 -3.54 -16.89 17.64
N ALA A 18 -3.85 -18.19 17.71
CA ALA A 18 -4.44 -18.79 18.91
C ALA A 18 -3.43 -18.88 20.05
N GLY A 19 -2.20 -19.25 19.75
CA GLY A 19 -1.12 -19.39 20.74
C GLY A 19 -0.44 -18.09 21.14
N ARG A 20 -0.49 -17.06 20.28
CA ARG A 20 0.15 -15.76 20.49
C ARG A 20 -0.77 -14.60 20.10
N HIS A 21 -0.34 -13.37 20.43
CA HIS A 21 -1.09 -12.16 20.09
C HIS A 21 -0.58 -11.49 18.81
N GLU A 22 0.52 -11.97 18.26
CA GLU A 22 1.16 -11.47 17.06
C GLU A 22 1.46 -12.60 16.08
N ALA A 23 1.38 -12.26 14.80
CA ALA A 23 1.90 -13.10 13.72
C ALA A 23 2.33 -12.25 12.52
N VAL A 24 3.25 -12.80 11.73
CA VAL A 24 3.64 -12.25 10.43
C VAL A 24 3.25 -13.25 9.35
N LEU A 25 2.60 -12.77 8.29
CA LEU A 25 2.26 -13.55 7.11
C LEU A 25 3.03 -13.03 5.90
N GLU A 26 3.92 -13.85 5.38
CA GLU A 26 4.58 -13.59 4.10
C GLU A 26 3.88 -14.35 2.99
N ALA A 27 3.34 -13.64 2.01
CA ALA A 27 2.69 -14.24 0.86
C ALA A 27 2.84 -13.34 -0.38
N PRO A 28 3.20 -13.88 -1.54
CA PRO A 28 3.37 -13.09 -2.75
C PRO A 28 2.04 -12.45 -3.17
N PRO A 29 2.08 -11.40 -4.00
CA PRO A 29 0.88 -10.80 -4.56
C PRO A 29 0.05 -11.83 -5.30
N GLY A 30 -1.27 -11.80 -5.11
CA GLY A 30 -2.19 -12.75 -5.75
C GLY A 30 -2.36 -14.07 -5.02
N ALA A 31 -1.65 -14.34 -3.92
CA ALA A 31 -1.87 -15.53 -3.09
C ALA A 31 -3.25 -15.59 -2.43
N GLY A 32 -3.96 -14.47 -2.35
CA GLY A 32 -5.30 -14.37 -1.75
C GLY A 32 -5.30 -13.88 -0.30
N LYS A 33 -4.17 -13.36 0.22
CA LYS A 33 -4.05 -12.90 1.61
C LYS A 33 -5.15 -11.93 2.02
N THR A 34 -5.35 -10.85 1.27
CA THR A 34 -6.32 -9.78 1.54
C THR A 34 -7.76 -10.27 1.59
N THR A 35 -8.12 -11.26 0.77
CA THR A 35 -9.50 -11.70 0.59
C THR A 35 -9.86 -12.98 1.37
N ARG A 36 -8.89 -13.78 1.78
CA ARG A 36 -9.11 -15.03 2.50
C ARG A 36 -8.82 -14.94 3.99
N VAL A 37 -7.74 -14.23 4.35
CA VAL A 37 -7.27 -14.20 5.74
C VAL A 37 -8.30 -13.60 6.69
N PRO A 38 -8.91 -12.42 6.44
CA PRO A 38 -9.90 -11.87 7.36
C PRO A 38 -11.11 -12.78 7.52
N LEU A 39 -11.59 -13.42 6.43
CA LEU A 39 -12.71 -14.35 6.48
C LEU A 39 -12.38 -15.63 7.27
N ALA A 40 -11.17 -16.15 7.09
CA ALA A 40 -10.73 -17.34 7.80
C ALA A 40 -10.59 -17.13 9.31
N LEU A 41 -10.34 -15.90 9.76
CA LEU A 41 -10.18 -15.54 11.16
C LEU A 41 -11.47 -15.02 11.81
N LEU A 42 -12.53 -14.79 11.04
CA LEU A 42 -13.76 -14.14 11.51
C LEU A 42 -14.48 -14.90 12.63
N ASP A 43 -14.45 -16.22 12.56
CA ASP A 43 -15.15 -17.10 13.49
C ASP A 43 -14.20 -17.76 14.51
N GLU A 44 -12.98 -17.26 14.64
CA GLU A 44 -12.04 -17.78 15.63
C GLU A 44 -12.54 -17.50 17.06
N PRO A 45 -12.48 -18.50 17.97
CA PRO A 45 -12.99 -18.36 19.34
C PRO A 45 -12.40 -17.17 20.11
N TRP A 46 -11.11 -16.89 19.91
CA TRP A 46 -10.43 -15.79 20.57
C TRP A 46 -10.90 -14.40 20.10
N LEU A 47 -11.54 -14.30 18.94
CA LEU A 47 -12.12 -13.03 18.46
C LEU A 47 -13.39 -12.65 19.25
N ALA A 48 -14.09 -13.65 19.83
CA ALA A 48 -15.22 -13.49 20.76
C ALA A 48 -16.31 -12.49 20.30
N GLY A 49 -16.56 -12.43 19.00
CA GLY A 49 -17.55 -11.49 18.45
C GLY A 49 -17.02 -10.07 18.19
N GLN A 50 -15.76 -9.78 18.53
CA GLN A 50 -15.12 -8.49 18.25
C GLN A 50 -14.84 -8.28 16.76
N THR A 51 -14.52 -7.06 16.39
CA THR A 51 -14.26 -6.65 15.01
C THR A 51 -12.81 -6.91 14.58
N ILE A 52 -12.63 -7.34 13.33
CA ILE A 52 -11.34 -7.30 12.64
C ILE A 52 -11.21 -5.95 11.94
N LEU A 53 -10.16 -5.22 12.27
CA LEU A 53 -9.81 -3.97 11.61
C LEU A 53 -8.66 -4.22 10.64
N MET A 54 -8.89 -4.04 9.34
CA MET A 54 -7.88 -4.30 8.31
C MET A 54 -7.43 -3.00 7.66
N LEU A 55 -6.14 -2.71 7.78
CA LEU A 55 -5.51 -1.55 7.18
C LEU A 55 -5.07 -1.84 5.75
N GLU A 56 -5.52 -0.99 4.83
CA GLU A 56 -5.11 -0.95 3.43
C GLU A 56 -4.46 0.39 3.11
N PRO A 57 -3.32 0.42 2.40
CA PRO A 57 -2.58 1.68 2.19
C PRO A 57 -3.31 2.65 1.24
N ARG A 58 -4.26 2.17 0.44
CA ARG A 58 -4.89 2.96 -0.64
C ARG A 58 -6.40 2.88 -0.63
N ARG A 59 -7.07 4.01 -0.84
CA ARG A 59 -8.54 4.13 -0.87
C ARG A 59 -9.20 3.15 -1.84
N LEU A 60 -8.65 3.03 -3.05
CA LEU A 60 -9.18 2.13 -4.08
C LEU A 60 -9.03 0.66 -3.66
N ALA A 61 -7.88 0.30 -3.07
CA ALA A 61 -7.63 -1.04 -2.55
C ALA A 61 -8.56 -1.38 -1.40
N ALA A 62 -8.74 -0.48 -0.44
CA ALA A 62 -9.63 -0.67 0.70
C ALA A 62 -11.07 -0.94 0.26
N ARG A 63 -11.58 -0.16 -0.69
CA ARG A 63 -12.93 -0.38 -1.26
C ARG A 63 -13.02 -1.72 -1.98
N ALA A 64 -12.08 -2.01 -2.88
CA ALA A 64 -12.07 -3.26 -3.64
C ALA A 64 -11.92 -4.50 -2.74
N ALA A 65 -11.12 -4.40 -1.68
CA ALA A 65 -10.99 -5.47 -0.67
C ALA A 65 -12.32 -5.70 0.05
N ALA A 66 -12.99 -4.64 0.52
CA ALA A 66 -14.28 -4.76 1.19
C ALA A 66 -15.37 -5.32 0.26
N GLU A 67 -15.44 -4.84 -0.99
CA GLU A 67 -16.39 -5.36 -1.99
C GLU A 67 -16.18 -6.86 -2.24
N ARG A 68 -14.92 -7.28 -2.37
CA ARG A 68 -14.58 -8.69 -2.61
C ARG A 68 -14.85 -9.57 -1.40
N LEU A 69 -14.49 -9.13 -0.20
CA LEU A 69 -14.77 -9.85 1.05
C LEU A 69 -16.29 -10.03 1.27
N ALA A 70 -17.08 -8.97 1.03
CA ALA A 70 -18.54 -9.03 1.14
C ALA A 70 -19.14 -10.01 0.10
N ALA A 71 -18.67 -9.94 -1.15
CA ALA A 71 -19.12 -10.86 -2.21
C ALA A 71 -18.81 -12.33 -1.90
N GLU A 72 -17.68 -12.65 -1.29
CA GLU A 72 -17.33 -14.01 -0.84
C GLU A 72 -18.29 -14.53 0.24
N LEU A 73 -18.86 -13.63 1.06
CA LEU A 73 -19.90 -13.97 2.03
C LEU A 73 -21.31 -13.98 1.43
N GLY A 74 -21.48 -13.62 0.14
CA GLY A 74 -22.78 -13.48 -0.50
C GLY A 74 -23.59 -12.28 0.00
N GLU A 75 -22.92 -11.23 0.51
CA GLU A 75 -23.52 -10.07 1.15
C GLU A 75 -23.16 -8.76 0.44
N GLY A 76 -23.91 -7.70 0.75
CA GLY A 76 -23.55 -6.34 0.36
C GLY A 76 -22.53 -5.72 1.31
N VAL A 77 -21.76 -4.74 0.80
CA VAL A 77 -20.86 -3.95 1.64
C VAL A 77 -21.68 -3.07 2.60
N GLY A 78 -21.31 -3.07 3.88
CA GLY A 78 -22.03 -2.40 4.97
C GLY A 78 -22.78 -3.40 5.87
N GLU A 79 -22.79 -4.68 5.51
CA GLU A 79 -23.29 -5.75 6.36
C GLU A 79 -22.17 -6.27 7.28
N ARG A 80 -21.73 -7.54 7.17
CA ARG A 80 -20.63 -8.05 7.99
C ARG A 80 -19.27 -7.50 7.58
N VAL A 81 -19.14 -7.05 6.33
CA VAL A 81 -17.94 -6.38 5.83
C VAL A 81 -18.28 -4.94 5.48
N GLY A 82 -17.48 -4.01 5.97
CA GLY A 82 -17.59 -2.60 5.66
C GLY A 82 -16.23 -1.94 5.43
N TYR A 83 -16.24 -0.67 5.06
CA TYR A 83 -15.02 0.13 4.96
C TYR A 83 -15.22 1.57 5.42
N ARG A 84 -14.11 2.19 5.86
CA ARG A 84 -14.00 3.63 6.08
C ARG A 84 -12.75 4.16 5.38
N ILE A 85 -12.98 5.07 4.46
CA ILE A 85 -11.93 5.80 3.77
C ILE A 85 -12.23 7.30 3.87
N ARG A 86 -11.29 8.15 3.49
CA ARG A 86 -11.49 9.60 3.55
C ARG A 86 -12.74 10.00 2.78
N LEU A 87 -13.67 10.70 3.44
CA LEU A 87 -14.95 11.22 2.92
C LEU A 87 -15.98 10.14 2.52
N GLU A 88 -15.73 8.88 2.79
CA GLU A 88 -16.67 7.81 2.47
C GLU A 88 -16.65 6.71 3.52
N SER A 89 -17.82 6.24 3.93
CA SER A 89 -17.98 5.15 4.88
C SER A 89 -19.18 4.28 4.52
N LYS A 90 -18.98 2.97 4.52
CA LYS A 90 -20.03 1.96 4.40
C LYS A 90 -19.84 0.90 5.46
N VAL A 91 -20.36 1.16 6.65
CA VAL A 91 -20.36 0.25 7.80
C VAL A 91 -21.76 0.21 8.40
N GLY A 92 -22.11 -0.88 9.06
CA GLY A 92 -23.39 -1.08 9.73
C GLY A 92 -23.22 -1.71 11.10
N PRO A 93 -24.32 -1.90 11.85
CA PRO A 93 -24.26 -2.46 13.19
C PRO A 93 -23.81 -3.94 13.22
N ARG A 94 -23.84 -4.64 12.08
CA ARG A 94 -23.39 -6.02 11.94
C ARG A 94 -21.97 -6.15 11.39
N THR A 95 -21.27 -5.03 11.17
CA THR A 95 -19.92 -5.05 10.61
C THR A 95 -18.94 -5.71 11.56
N ARG A 96 -18.30 -6.78 11.10
CA ARG A 96 -17.32 -7.59 11.80
C ARG A 96 -15.92 -7.52 11.18
N ILE A 97 -15.83 -7.14 9.91
CA ILE A 97 -14.59 -6.83 9.21
C ILE A 97 -14.73 -5.40 8.70
N GLU A 98 -13.90 -4.52 9.19
CA GLU A 98 -13.85 -3.12 8.76
C GLU A 98 -12.53 -2.83 8.09
N VAL A 99 -12.57 -2.51 6.78
CA VAL A 99 -11.39 -2.16 6.00
C VAL A 99 -11.20 -0.64 6.07
N VAL A 100 -10.02 -0.20 6.50
CA VAL A 100 -9.71 1.21 6.71
C VAL A 100 -8.44 1.62 6.01
N THR A 101 -8.32 2.90 5.64
CA THR A 101 -7.05 3.47 5.20
C THR A 101 -6.22 3.96 6.39
N GLU A 102 -4.92 4.11 6.18
CA GLU A 102 -3.92 4.46 7.20
C GLU A 102 -4.31 5.70 8.03
N GLY A 103 -4.68 6.80 7.39
CA GLY A 103 -5.10 8.01 8.09
C GLY A 103 -6.39 7.85 8.92
N ILE A 104 -7.27 6.90 8.55
CA ILE A 104 -8.46 6.57 9.36
C ILE A 104 -8.06 5.80 10.61
N LEU A 105 -7.13 4.83 10.49
CA LEU A 105 -6.64 4.08 11.66
C LEU A 105 -5.87 4.99 12.61
N ALA A 106 -4.98 5.83 12.10
CA ALA A 106 -4.21 6.78 12.92
C ALA A 106 -5.14 7.70 13.72
N ARG A 107 -6.20 8.23 13.08
CA ARG A 107 -7.20 9.05 13.79
C ARG A 107 -7.98 8.25 14.84
N ARG A 108 -8.41 7.03 14.49
CA ARG A 108 -9.15 6.17 15.43
C ARG A 108 -8.34 5.86 16.68
N LEU A 109 -7.05 5.60 16.54
CA LEU A 109 -6.13 5.39 17.66
C LEU A 109 -6.03 6.63 18.56
N GLN A 110 -6.04 7.83 18.00
CA GLN A 110 -6.03 9.08 18.78
C GLN A 110 -7.32 9.32 19.57
N ASP A 111 -8.45 8.86 19.04
CA ASP A 111 -9.76 9.01 19.66
C ASP A 111 -10.09 7.84 20.61
N ASP A 112 -9.62 6.65 20.30
CA ASP A 112 -9.78 5.38 21.04
C ASP A 112 -8.45 4.60 21.05
N PRO A 113 -7.52 4.97 21.95
CA PRO A 113 -6.20 4.31 22.00
C PRO A 113 -6.23 2.83 22.37
N ALA A 114 -7.29 2.37 23.02
CA ALA A 114 -7.51 0.96 23.38
C ALA A 114 -8.10 0.16 22.21
N LEU A 115 -8.64 0.80 21.17
CA LEU A 115 -9.41 0.18 20.10
C LEU A 115 -10.49 -0.76 20.65
N GLU A 116 -11.38 -0.21 21.50
CA GLU A 116 -12.42 -0.99 22.13
C GLU A 116 -13.31 -1.73 21.12
N GLY A 117 -13.64 -2.98 21.38
CA GLY A 117 -14.43 -3.83 20.48
C GLY A 117 -13.67 -4.35 19.26
N VAL A 118 -12.38 -4.03 19.12
CA VAL A 118 -11.49 -4.62 18.10
C VAL A 118 -10.69 -5.77 18.71
N GLY A 119 -10.76 -6.95 18.11
CA GLY A 119 -10.01 -8.14 18.56
C GLY A 119 -8.76 -8.42 17.74
N LEU A 120 -8.70 -7.92 16.51
CA LEU A 120 -7.56 -8.09 15.61
C LEU A 120 -7.37 -6.87 14.73
N VAL A 121 -6.12 -6.38 14.63
CA VAL A 121 -5.70 -5.41 13.62
C VAL A 121 -4.81 -6.11 12.61
N ILE A 122 -5.19 -6.05 11.34
CA ILE A 122 -4.42 -6.55 10.21
C ILE A 122 -3.81 -5.36 9.47
N PHE A 123 -2.49 -5.36 9.34
CA PHE A 123 -1.76 -4.41 8.50
C PHE A 123 -1.45 -5.11 7.17
N ASP A 124 -2.24 -4.86 6.13
CA ASP A 124 -1.95 -5.43 4.81
C ASP A 124 -0.96 -4.55 4.03
N GLU A 125 -0.22 -5.17 3.13
CA GLU A 125 0.83 -4.56 2.31
C GLU A 125 1.86 -3.76 3.14
N PHE A 126 2.18 -4.21 4.35
CA PHE A 126 3.07 -3.49 5.29
C PHE A 126 4.47 -3.21 4.71
N HIS A 127 4.90 -4.00 3.73
CA HIS A 127 6.16 -3.77 3.00
C HIS A 127 6.18 -2.46 2.18
N GLU A 128 5.05 -1.79 1.95
CA GLU A 128 5.04 -0.45 1.33
C GLU A 128 5.68 0.61 2.23
N ARG A 129 5.75 0.36 3.56
CA ARG A 129 6.48 1.16 4.54
C ARG A 129 6.11 2.63 4.50
N SER A 130 4.81 2.95 4.45
CA SER A 130 4.31 4.31 4.59
C SER A 130 4.53 4.83 6.02
N LEU A 131 4.70 6.14 6.15
CA LEU A 131 4.85 6.80 7.45
C LEU A 131 3.64 6.56 8.36
N ASP A 132 2.43 6.63 7.79
CA ASP A 132 1.18 6.44 8.54
C ASP A 132 1.01 4.99 9.02
N ALA A 133 1.43 3.98 8.23
CA ALA A 133 1.38 2.58 8.66
C ALA A 133 2.38 2.29 9.78
N ASP A 134 3.62 2.79 9.66
CA ASP A 134 4.64 2.66 10.70
C ASP A 134 4.18 3.32 12.01
N LEU A 135 3.60 4.53 11.94
CA LEU A 135 3.03 5.22 13.10
C LEU A 135 1.85 4.45 13.70
N ALA A 136 0.90 4.01 12.87
CA ALA A 136 -0.28 3.28 13.33
C ALA A 136 0.11 1.98 14.04
N LEU A 137 1.11 1.25 13.53
CA LEU A 137 1.63 0.05 14.19
C LEU A 137 2.25 0.39 15.55
N ALA A 138 3.14 1.39 15.61
CA ALA A 138 3.78 1.81 16.84
C ALA A 138 2.77 2.22 17.92
N LEU A 139 1.75 3.01 17.55
CA LEU A 139 0.68 3.42 18.47
C LEU A 139 -0.22 2.24 18.87
N THR A 140 -0.54 1.32 17.95
CA THR A 140 -1.33 0.13 18.26
C THR A 140 -0.62 -0.75 19.30
N LEU A 141 0.68 -1.00 19.11
CA LEU A 141 1.48 -1.79 20.05
C LEU A 141 1.57 -1.12 21.44
N ASN A 142 1.75 0.20 21.46
CA ASN A 142 1.81 0.96 22.72
C ASN A 142 0.46 1.00 23.43
N GLY A 143 -0.63 1.35 22.72
CA GLY A 143 -1.97 1.44 23.29
C GLY A 143 -2.46 0.11 23.86
N ARG A 144 -2.26 -1.00 23.14
CA ARG A 144 -2.66 -2.32 23.64
C ARG A 144 -1.90 -2.76 24.90
N ALA A 145 -0.62 -2.39 25.01
CA ALA A 145 0.20 -2.75 26.17
C ALA A 145 -0.19 -1.96 27.44
N LEU A 146 -0.63 -0.71 27.26
CA LEU A 146 -0.92 0.19 28.38
C LEU A 146 -2.39 0.19 28.80
N LEU A 147 -3.32 -0.06 27.88
CA LEU A 147 -4.74 0.24 28.09
C LEU A 147 -5.67 -0.98 27.99
N ARG A 148 -5.14 -2.18 27.75
CA ARG A 148 -5.95 -3.39 27.62
C ARG A 148 -5.49 -4.49 28.57
N ASP A 149 -6.44 -5.07 29.28
CA ASP A 149 -6.21 -6.26 30.12
C ASP A 149 -5.96 -7.49 29.26
N GLU A 150 -6.73 -7.63 28.16
CA GLU A 150 -6.50 -8.68 27.15
C GLU A 150 -5.83 -8.07 25.90
N PRO A 151 -4.67 -8.61 25.48
CA PRO A 151 -3.92 -8.06 24.37
C PRO A 151 -4.70 -8.11 23.05
N LEU A 152 -4.77 -6.97 22.37
CA LEU A 152 -5.22 -6.87 20.99
C LEU A 152 -4.29 -7.68 20.09
N LYS A 153 -4.83 -8.54 19.24
CA LYS A 153 -4.02 -9.29 18.28
C LYS A 153 -3.60 -8.42 17.10
N VAL A 154 -2.40 -8.63 16.61
CA VAL A 154 -1.79 -7.91 15.49
C VAL A 154 -1.27 -8.90 14.46
N LEU A 155 -1.68 -8.71 13.21
CA LEU A 155 -1.18 -9.48 12.07
C LEU A 155 -0.56 -8.53 11.05
N LEU A 156 0.73 -8.72 10.77
CA LEU A 156 1.39 -8.03 9.65
C LEU A 156 1.39 -8.93 8.42
N MET A 157 0.88 -8.43 7.30
CA MET A 157 0.89 -9.13 6.02
C MET A 157 1.84 -8.41 5.05
N SER A 158 2.77 -9.15 4.49
CA SER A 158 3.81 -8.65 3.59
C SER A 158 3.94 -9.50 2.35
N ALA A 159 4.29 -8.87 1.23
CA ALA A 159 4.65 -9.57 -0.01
C ALA A 159 6.17 -9.75 -0.19
N THR A 160 6.98 -9.25 0.73
CA THR A 160 8.44 -9.34 0.70
C THR A 160 8.99 -10.22 1.82
N LEU A 161 10.24 -10.68 1.65
CA LEU A 161 10.92 -11.58 2.60
C LEU A 161 11.54 -10.83 3.81
N GLU A 162 10.85 -9.84 4.34
CA GLU A 162 11.28 -9.12 5.55
C GLU A 162 10.69 -9.70 6.86
N GLY A 163 10.05 -10.86 6.79
CA GLY A 163 9.32 -11.46 7.92
C GLY A 163 10.14 -11.66 9.18
N GLU A 164 11.43 -11.97 9.08
CA GLU A 164 12.28 -12.10 10.28
C GLU A 164 12.52 -10.76 10.97
N ARG A 165 12.61 -9.68 10.22
CA ARG A 165 12.75 -8.33 10.78
C ARG A 165 11.44 -7.88 11.44
N LEU A 166 10.30 -8.18 10.82
CA LEU A 166 8.98 -7.93 11.36
C LEU A 166 8.70 -8.81 12.59
N SER A 167 9.11 -10.08 12.55
CA SER A 167 9.01 -11.00 13.69
C SER A 167 9.72 -10.46 14.94
N ARG A 168 10.96 -9.98 14.77
CA ARG A 168 11.72 -9.37 15.88
C ARG A 168 11.07 -8.13 16.44
N LEU A 169 10.46 -7.29 15.61
CA LEU A 169 9.70 -6.12 16.05
C LEU A 169 8.50 -6.52 16.93
N LEU A 170 7.93 -7.70 16.68
CA LEU A 170 6.78 -8.26 17.38
C LEU A 170 7.18 -9.37 18.39
N ASP A 171 8.26 -9.18 19.11
CA ASP A 171 8.75 -10.11 20.15
C ASP A 171 8.90 -11.55 19.68
N ASP A 172 9.59 -11.73 18.54
CA ASP A 172 9.79 -13.01 17.86
C ASP A 172 8.49 -13.73 17.48
N ALA A 173 7.54 -12.98 16.94
CA ALA A 173 6.27 -13.49 16.47
C ALA A 173 6.44 -14.58 15.38
N PRO A 174 5.57 -15.61 15.35
CA PRO A 174 5.63 -16.62 14.30
C PRO A 174 5.51 -16.02 12.90
N VAL A 175 6.35 -16.49 11.99
CA VAL A 175 6.29 -16.14 10.56
C VAL A 175 5.69 -17.31 9.79
N VAL A 176 4.50 -17.08 9.23
CA VAL A 176 3.81 -18.03 8.35
C VAL A 176 4.11 -17.63 6.90
N ARG A 177 4.60 -18.58 6.10
CA ARG A 177 4.99 -18.33 4.70
C ARG A 177 4.14 -19.10 3.74
N SER A 178 3.58 -18.40 2.75
CA SER A 178 2.91 -19.00 1.60
C SER A 178 3.80 -18.83 0.37
N GLU A 179 4.17 -19.94 -0.26
CA GLU A 179 5.01 -19.90 -1.47
C GLU A 179 4.29 -19.29 -2.67
N GLY A 180 2.95 -19.27 -2.65
CA GLY A 180 2.15 -18.81 -3.77
C GLY A 180 2.25 -19.76 -4.98
N ARG A 181 1.36 -19.58 -5.93
CA ARG A 181 1.49 -20.19 -7.28
C ARG A 181 1.52 -19.05 -8.29
N MET A 182 2.72 -18.64 -8.64
CA MET A 182 2.92 -17.75 -9.77
C MET A 182 3.36 -18.57 -10.98
N HIS A 183 2.78 -18.27 -12.12
CA HIS A 183 3.29 -18.82 -13.36
C HIS A 183 4.62 -18.17 -13.73
N PRO A 184 5.49 -18.85 -14.48
CA PRO A 184 6.75 -18.28 -14.93
C PRO A 184 6.55 -16.97 -15.70
N VAL A 185 7.41 -16.00 -15.46
CA VAL A 185 7.45 -14.74 -16.20
C VAL A 185 8.81 -14.64 -16.88
N GLU A 186 8.81 -14.61 -18.21
CA GLU A 186 10.00 -14.34 -19.00
C GLU A 186 10.36 -12.85 -18.87
N VAL A 187 11.58 -12.55 -18.43
CA VAL A 187 12.08 -11.18 -18.34
C VAL A 187 12.91 -10.85 -19.59
N ARG A 188 12.49 -9.82 -20.32
CA ARG A 188 13.21 -9.27 -21.47
C ARG A 188 13.84 -7.94 -21.10
N TRP A 189 15.14 -7.88 -21.17
CA TRP A 189 15.94 -6.72 -20.79
C TRP A 189 16.04 -5.73 -21.95
N GLY A 190 15.85 -4.47 -21.61
CA GLY A 190 16.13 -3.37 -22.52
C GLY A 190 17.61 -2.96 -22.49
N ARG A 191 17.93 -1.92 -23.21
CA ARG A 191 19.22 -1.25 -23.13
C ARG A 191 19.27 -0.23 -22.01
N ALA A 192 20.45 0.13 -21.56
CA ALA A 192 20.64 1.24 -20.66
C ALA A 192 20.09 2.55 -21.25
N SER A 193 19.42 3.35 -20.45
CA SER A 193 18.97 4.70 -20.84
C SER A 193 20.18 5.61 -21.04
N GLN A 194 20.14 6.45 -22.07
CA GLN A 194 21.16 7.45 -22.33
C GLN A 194 20.81 8.78 -21.66
N PRO A 195 21.80 9.59 -21.26
CA PRO A 195 21.55 10.93 -20.76
C PRO A 195 20.76 11.76 -21.77
N GLY A 196 19.69 12.42 -21.29
CA GLY A 196 18.83 13.25 -22.15
C GLY A 196 17.82 12.51 -23.00
N GLU A 197 17.76 11.18 -22.91
CA GLU A 197 16.78 10.38 -23.63
C GLU A 197 15.39 10.50 -22.98
N HIS A 198 14.37 10.78 -23.82
CA HIS A 198 13.00 10.82 -23.36
C HIS A 198 12.44 9.39 -23.14
N LEU A 199 11.71 9.24 -22.03
CA LEU A 199 11.13 7.96 -21.62
C LEU A 199 10.00 7.52 -22.55
N GLU A 200 9.12 8.44 -22.92
CA GLU A 200 7.86 8.17 -23.59
C GLU A 200 8.04 7.45 -24.95
N PRO A 201 8.92 7.88 -25.84
CA PRO A 201 9.14 7.16 -27.13
C PRO A 201 9.61 5.73 -26.92
N ARG A 202 10.43 5.46 -25.90
CA ARG A 202 10.90 4.10 -25.59
C ARG A 202 9.77 3.23 -25.09
N VAL A 203 8.91 3.76 -24.21
CA VAL A 203 7.73 3.04 -23.72
C VAL A 203 6.79 2.73 -24.87
N VAL A 204 6.48 3.71 -25.71
CA VAL A 204 5.59 3.54 -26.88
C VAL A 204 6.13 2.46 -27.83
N GLN A 205 7.41 2.52 -28.20
CA GLN A 205 8.05 1.51 -29.03
C GLN A 205 7.95 0.09 -28.43
N THR A 206 8.24 -0.03 -27.12
CA THR A 206 8.17 -1.32 -26.42
C THR A 206 6.73 -1.84 -26.32
N VAL A 207 5.75 -0.99 -26.09
CA VAL A 207 4.34 -1.37 -26.06
C VAL A 207 3.87 -1.86 -27.43
N LEU A 208 4.23 -1.16 -28.51
CA LEU A 208 3.87 -1.58 -29.88
C LEU A 208 4.52 -2.91 -30.23
N GLN A 209 5.79 -3.12 -29.87
CA GLN A 209 6.48 -4.40 -30.03
C GLN A 209 5.77 -5.50 -29.23
N ALA A 210 5.48 -5.26 -27.94
CA ALA A 210 4.81 -6.23 -27.10
C ALA A 210 3.40 -6.60 -27.59
N LEU A 211 2.67 -5.63 -28.17
CA LEU A 211 1.38 -5.89 -28.81
C LEU A 211 1.49 -6.78 -30.06
N ALA A 212 2.61 -6.69 -30.78
CA ALA A 212 2.86 -7.52 -31.97
C ALA A 212 3.33 -8.94 -31.58
N ASP A 213 4.18 -9.04 -30.57
CA ASP A 213 4.87 -10.30 -30.24
C ASP A 213 4.05 -11.19 -29.29
N GLU A 214 3.21 -10.59 -28.41
CA GLU A 214 2.57 -11.30 -27.32
C GLU A 214 1.04 -11.15 -27.35
N PRO A 215 0.29 -12.21 -26.99
CA PRO A 215 -1.15 -12.13 -26.77
C PRO A 215 -1.48 -11.56 -25.37
N GLY A 216 -2.77 -11.26 -25.14
CA GLY A 216 -3.26 -10.80 -23.85
C GLY A 216 -3.17 -9.29 -23.63
N SER A 217 -3.64 -8.82 -22.52
CA SER A 217 -3.59 -7.40 -22.14
C SER A 217 -2.24 -7.01 -21.55
N LEU A 218 -1.90 -5.73 -21.68
CA LEU A 218 -0.64 -5.17 -21.20
C LEU A 218 -0.87 -4.30 -19.97
N LEU A 219 0.07 -4.35 -19.03
CA LEU A 219 0.18 -3.39 -17.91
C LEU A 219 1.53 -2.66 -18.05
N VAL A 220 1.46 -1.34 -18.16
CA VAL A 220 2.61 -0.47 -18.36
C VAL A 220 2.84 0.36 -17.12
N PHE A 221 3.97 0.20 -16.46
CA PHE A 221 4.34 0.98 -15.29
C PHE A 221 5.10 2.26 -15.67
N LEU A 222 4.54 3.40 -15.27
CA LEU A 222 5.06 4.74 -15.52
C LEU A 222 5.22 5.52 -14.20
N PRO A 223 6.16 6.46 -14.11
CA PRO A 223 6.44 7.15 -12.84
C PRO A 223 5.33 8.10 -12.38
N GLY A 224 4.54 8.65 -13.30
CA GLY A 224 3.51 9.62 -12.93
C GLY A 224 2.47 9.90 -14.01
N GLN A 225 1.49 10.74 -13.66
CA GLN A 225 0.35 11.08 -14.53
C GLN A 225 0.77 11.82 -15.81
N GLY A 226 1.82 12.66 -15.72
CA GLY A 226 2.32 13.38 -16.87
C GLY A 226 2.83 12.43 -17.96
N GLU A 227 3.59 11.41 -17.57
CA GLU A 227 4.08 10.36 -18.46
C GLU A 227 2.93 9.50 -18.98
N ILE A 228 1.96 9.13 -18.13
CA ILE A 228 0.76 8.38 -18.54
C ILE A 228 0.02 9.14 -19.65
N ARG A 229 -0.21 10.44 -19.49
CA ARG A 229 -0.90 11.25 -20.50
C ARG A 229 -0.13 11.30 -21.81
N ARG A 230 1.17 11.63 -21.78
CA ARG A 230 2.00 11.72 -22.99
C ARG A 230 2.13 10.39 -23.72
N VAL A 231 2.29 9.28 -23.00
CA VAL A 231 2.32 7.92 -23.59
C VAL A 231 0.95 7.56 -24.17
N ALA A 232 -0.15 7.89 -23.49
CA ALA A 232 -1.51 7.63 -24.01
C ALA A 232 -1.79 8.41 -25.30
N GLU A 233 -1.37 9.67 -25.40
CA GLU A 233 -1.48 10.49 -26.60
C GLU A 233 -0.72 9.86 -27.77
N GLN A 234 0.56 9.52 -27.58
CA GLN A 234 1.41 8.91 -28.61
C GLN A 234 0.91 7.51 -29.03
N LEU A 235 0.45 6.68 -28.07
CA LEU A 235 -0.14 5.38 -28.39
C LEU A 235 -1.48 5.52 -29.12
N GLY A 236 -2.29 6.51 -28.75
CA GLY A 236 -3.56 6.80 -29.45
C GLY A 236 -3.34 7.13 -30.92
N GLU A 237 -2.32 7.90 -31.25
CA GLU A 237 -1.91 8.19 -32.62
C GLU A 237 -1.39 6.93 -33.35
N ALA A 238 -0.49 6.17 -32.70
CA ALA A 238 0.12 4.99 -33.31
C ALA A 238 -0.86 3.81 -33.50
N LEU A 239 -1.91 3.73 -32.68
CA LEU A 239 -2.94 2.69 -32.72
C LEU A 239 -4.24 3.18 -33.38
N ALA A 240 -4.20 4.30 -34.10
CA ALA A 240 -5.36 4.80 -34.83
C ALA A 240 -5.91 3.74 -35.80
N GLY A 241 -7.21 3.43 -35.70
CA GLY A 241 -7.85 2.37 -36.48
C GLY A 241 -7.76 0.95 -35.90
N ARG A 242 -7.17 0.77 -34.71
CA ARG A 242 -7.12 -0.51 -33.97
C ARG A 242 -8.22 -0.53 -32.91
N ASP A 243 -9.45 -0.83 -33.32
CA ASP A 243 -10.63 -0.89 -32.41
C ASP A 243 -10.55 -2.10 -31.43
N ASP A 244 -9.67 -3.04 -31.72
CA ASP A 244 -9.39 -4.20 -30.86
C ASP A 244 -8.52 -3.88 -29.65
N ILE A 245 -7.94 -2.66 -29.54
CA ILE A 245 -7.06 -2.24 -28.45
C ILE A 245 -7.68 -1.06 -27.69
N ARG A 246 -7.78 -1.19 -26.37
CA ARG A 246 -8.26 -0.13 -25.47
C ARG A 246 -7.13 0.41 -24.62
N LEU A 247 -6.90 1.73 -24.68
CA LEU A 247 -5.99 2.43 -23.78
C LEU A 247 -6.73 2.79 -22.51
N CYS A 248 -6.22 2.37 -21.35
CA CYS A 248 -6.83 2.57 -20.04
C CYS A 248 -5.80 3.21 -19.09
N PRO A 249 -5.76 4.54 -18.95
CA PRO A 249 -5.01 5.19 -17.87
C PRO A 249 -5.50 4.71 -16.50
N LEU A 250 -4.57 4.56 -15.52
CA LEU A 250 -4.89 4.16 -14.16
C LEU A 250 -4.01 4.90 -13.15
N HIS A 251 -4.60 5.86 -12.45
CA HIS A 251 -3.94 6.60 -11.36
C HIS A 251 -4.99 7.06 -10.32
N GLY A 252 -4.53 7.50 -9.15
CA GLY A 252 -5.40 7.75 -8.01
C GLY A 252 -6.38 8.92 -8.14
N GLU A 253 -6.20 9.81 -9.11
CA GLU A 253 -7.07 10.99 -9.32
C GLU A 253 -8.20 10.77 -10.35
N LEU A 254 -8.22 9.60 -11.01
CA LEU A 254 -9.30 9.27 -11.93
C LEU A 254 -10.62 9.06 -11.19
N ASP A 255 -11.71 9.30 -11.89
CA ASP A 255 -13.03 8.92 -11.40
C ASP A 255 -13.19 7.40 -11.27
N LEU A 256 -14.18 6.98 -10.49
CA LEU A 256 -14.38 5.57 -10.17
C LEU A 256 -14.72 4.71 -11.40
N ALA A 257 -15.43 5.29 -12.39
CA ALA A 257 -15.81 4.56 -13.60
C ALA A 257 -14.59 4.26 -14.47
N ALA A 258 -13.68 5.23 -14.64
CA ALA A 258 -12.43 5.06 -15.37
C ALA A 258 -11.50 4.06 -14.67
N GLN A 259 -11.42 4.12 -13.33
CA GLN A 259 -10.64 3.15 -12.55
C GLN A 259 -11.19 1.72 -12.71
N ARG A 260 -12.51 1.53 -12.63
CA ARG A 260 -13.15 0.23 -12.85
C ARG A 260 -12.90 -0.31 -14.27
N ALA A 261 -13.05 0.53 -15.29
CA ALA A 261 -12.78 0.13 -16.67
C ALA A 261 -11.35 -0.36 -16.90
N ALA A 262 -10.37 0.20 -16.17
CA ALA A 262 -8.99 -0.27 -16.22
C ALA A 262 -8.79 -1.63 -15.51
N ILE A 263 -9.55 -1.91 -14.44
CA ILE A 263 -9.40 -3.11 -13.61
C ILE A 263 -10.17 -4.29 -14.17
N GLU A 264 -11.44 -4.09 -14.61
CA GLU A 264 -12.33 -5.13 -15.11
C GLU A 264 -11.76 -5.84 -16.36
N PRO A 265 -12.18 -7.10 -16.65
CA PRO A 265 -11.75 -7.79 -17.84
C PRO A 265 -12.02 -7.01 -19.13
N ALA A 266 -11.15 -7.15 -20.12
CA ALA A 266 -11.42 -6.60 -21.45
C ALA A 266 -12.65 -7.27 -22.08
N PRO A 267 -13.49 -6.56 -22.82
CA PRO A 267 -14.56 -7.16 -23.62
C PRO A 267 -14.00 -8.23 -24.59
N ALA A 268 -14.82 -9.24 -24.88
CA ALA A 268 -14.42 -10.30 -25.81
C ALA A 268 -13.93 -9.71 -27.15
N GLY A 269 -12.81 -10.24 -27.64
CA GLY A 269 -12.18 -9.78 -28.88
C GLY A 269 -11.37 -8.50 -28.75
N THR A 270 -11.24 -7.92 -27.54
CA THR A 270 -10.42 -6.73 -27.31
C THR A 270 -9.29 -7.00 -26.34
N ARG A 271 -8.22 -6.19 -26.43
CA ARG A 271 -7.09 -6.17 -25.51
C ARG A 271 -7.00 -4.81 -24.83
N LYS A 272 -6.54 -4.79 -23.58
CA LYS A 272 -6.26 -3.54 -22.87
C LYS A 272 -4.77 -3.25 -22.83
N VAL A 273 -4.42 -1.98 -22.92
CA VAL A 273 -3.13 -1.44 -22.51
C VAL A 273 -3.40 -0.52 -21.33
N VAL A 274 -3.13 -1.00 -20.12
CA VAL A 274 -3.33 -0.24 -18.88
C VAL A 274 -2.05 0.52 -18.60
N LEU A 275 -2.14 1.86 -18.57
CA LEU A 275 -1.02 2.75 -18.24
C LEU A 275 -1.15 3.17 -16.79
N ALA A 276 -0.28 2.66 -15.92
CA ALA A 276 -0.44 2.82 -14.47
C ALA A 276 0.83 3.36 -13.78
N THR A 277 0.64 3.99 -12.64
CA THR A 277 1.71 4.23 -11.67
C THR A 277 1.88 3.00 -10.77
N ASN A 278 2.68 3.12 -9.70
CA ASN A 278 2.82 2.08 -8.67
C ASN A 278 1.50 1.66 -7.99
N ILE A 279 0.37 2.33 -8.25
CA ILE A 279 -0.96 1.90 -7.78
C ILE A 279 -1.33 0.48 -8.24
N ALA A 280 -0.81 0.06 -9.40
CA ALA A 280 -1.04 -1.28 -9.93
C ALA A 280 0.02 -2.31 -9.48
N GLU A 281 0.96 -1.93 -8.61
CA GLU A 281 2.07 -2.79 -8.18
C GLU A 281 1.62 -3.85 -7.16
N THR A 282 0.76 -3.49 -6.21
CA THR A 282 0.42 -4.36 -5.07
C THR A 282 -1.08 -4.67 -4.96
N SER A 283 -1.87 -3.79 -4.44
CA SER A 283 -3.21 -4.03 -3.92
C SER A 283 -4.31 -4.24 -4.97
N LEU A 284 -4.08 -3.92 -6.25
CA LEU A 284 -5.09 -4.05 -7.30
C LEU A 284 -4.88 -5.29 -8.16
N THR A 285 -5.93 -6.05 -8.42
CA THR A 285 -5.93 -7.10 -9.42
C THR A 285 -6.51 -6.55 -10.71
N ILE A 286 -5.70 -6.55 -11.77
CA ILE A 286 -6.13 -6.19 -13.13
C ILE A 286 -6.24 -7.49 -13.90
N ASP A 287 -7.46 -7.81 -14.31
CA ASP A 287 -7.72 -9.08 -14.97
C ASP A 287 -7.20 -9.11 -16.42
N GLY A 288 -6.73 -10.29 -16.84
CA GLY A 288 -6.29 -10.54 -18.21
C GLY A 288 -4.90 -9.99 -18.58
N VAL A 289 -4.14 -9.46 -17.61
CA VAL A 289 -2.76 -9.01 -17.84
C VAL A 289 -1.86 -10.22 -18.02
N ARG A 290 -1.18 -10.28 -19.16
CA ARG A 290 -0.17 -11.27 -19.50
C ARG A 290 1.20 -10.65 -19.79
N VAL A 291 1.22 -9.38 -20.14
CA VAL A 291 2.44 -8.66 -20.47
C VAL A 291 2.61 -7.45 -19.56
N VAL A 292 3.79 -7.28 -19.03
CA VAL A 292 4.20 -6.10 -18.28
C VAL A 292 5.25 -5.34 -19.06
N VAL A 293 5.10 -4.03 -19.16
CA VAL A 293 6.15 -3.11 -19.62
C VAL A 293 6.52 -2.21 -18.46
N ASP A 294 7.76 -2.29 -18.00
CA ASP A 294 8.20 -1.59 -16.80
C ASP A 294 9.26 -0.54 -17.15
N ALA A 295 8.93 0.73 -16.89
CA ALA A 295 9.86 1.84 -17.07
C ALA A 295 11.01 1.87 -16.03
N GLY A 296 10.88 1.11 -14.93
CA GLY A 296 11.89 1.04 -13.87
C GLY A 296 11.99 2.30 -13.01
N LEU A 297 10.95 3.14 -13.04
CA LEU A 297 10.90 4.42 -12.37
C LEU A 297 9.65 4.55 -11.50
N GLU A 298 9.77 5.36 -10.46
CA GLU A 298 8.67 5.75 -9.58
C GLU A 298 8.82 7.19 -9.11
N ARG A 299 7.73 7.81 -8.67
CA ARG A 299 7.74 9.09 -7.97
C ARG A 299 7.53 8.87 -6.49
N VAL A 300 8.45 9.43 -5.71
CA VAL A 300 8.40 9.40 -4.25
C VAL A 300 8.36 10.81 -3.68
N PRO A 301 7.60 11.03 -2.61
CA PRO A 301 7.64 12.29 -1.89
C PRO A 301 9.00 12.40 -1.18
N ARG A 302 9.71 13.50 -1.39
CA ARG A 302 10.95 13.83 -0.70
C ARG A 302 10.83 15.18 -0.04
N PHE A 303 11.06 15.22 1.25
CA PHE A 303 11.11 16.46 2.02
C PHE A 303 12.43 17.18 1.77
N ASP A 304 12.35 18.49 1.48
CA ASP A 304 13.51 19.36 1.38
C ASP A 304 13.56 20.28 2.62
N PRO A 305 14.49 20.02 3.55
CA PRO A 305 14.59 20.81 4.77
C PRO A 305 14.89 22.30 4.52
N SER A 306 15.55 22.64 3.40
CA SER A 306 15.92 24.00 3.08
C SER A 306 14.73 24.88 2.68
N SER A 307 13.79 24.31 1.95
CA SER A 307 12.55 24.99 1.55
C SER A 307 11.38 24.71 2.48
N GLY A 308 11.46 23.65 3.31
CA GLY A 308 10.37 23.16 4.14
C GLY A 308 9.20 22.60 3.34
N MET A 309 9.44 22.17 2.11
CA MET A 309 8.43 21.65 1.19
C MET A 309 8.73 20.20 0.80
N THR A 310 7.68 19.43 0.59
CA THR A 310 7.77 18.10 -0.01
C THR A 310 7.54 18.23 -1.52
N ARG A 311 8.44 17.64 -2.31
CA ARG A 311 8.30 17.50 -3.77
C ARG A 311 8.33 16.04 -4.17
N LEU A 312 7.78 15.75 -5.34
CA LEU A 312 7.83 14.42 -5.92
C LEU A 312 9.08 14.29 -6.78
N ASP A 313 10.02 13.48 -6.33
CA ASP A 313 11.23 13.16 -7.07
C ASP A 313 11.04 11.85 -7.84
N THR A 314 11.51 11.83 -9.10
CA THR A 314 11.54 10.59 -9.89
C THR A 314 12.84 9.85 -9.61
N GLN A 315 12.73 8.60 -9.21
CA GLN A 315 13.87 7.73 -8.92
C GLN A 315 13.70 6.35 -9.56
N ARG A 316 14.76 5.54 -9.54
CA ARG A 316 14.68 4.13 -9.90
C ARG A 316 13.98 3.34 -8.81
N ILE A 317 13.22 2.34 -9.22
CA ILE A 317 12.57 1.39 -8.31
C ILE A 317 13.58 0.47 -7.63
N ALA A 318 13.17 -0.15 -6.52
CA ALA A 318 13.93 -1.23 -5.90
C ALA A 318 13.76 -2.56 -6.66
N ARG A 319 14.65 -3.54 -6.40
CA ARG A 319 14.53 -4.90 -6.97
C ARG A 319 13.24 -5.59 -6.54
N ALA A 320 12.83 -5.44 -5.29
CA ALA A 320 11.56 -5.98 -4.79
C ALA A 320 10.37 -5.46 -5.60
N SER A 321 10.31 -4.16 -5.88
CA SER A 321 9.30 -3.55 -6.73
C SER A 321 9.33 -4.09 -8.17
N ALA A 322 10.52 -4.22 -8.76
CA ALA A 322 10.68 -4.80 -10.10
C ALA A 322 10.17 -6.25 -10.18
N ILE A 323 10.37 -7.05 -9.13
CA ILE A 323 9.85 -8.41 -9.03
C ILE A 323 8.33 -8.41 -8.91
N GLN A 324 7.77 -7.56 -8.06
CA GLN A 324 6.31 -7.45 -7.87
C GLN A 324 5.62 -7.00 -9.15
N ARG A 325 6.16 -6.00 -9.86
CA ARG A 325 5.65 -5.53 -11.15
C ARG A 325 5.67 -6.63 -12.20
N ALA A 326 6.79 -7.33 -12.36
CA ALA A 326 6.90 -8.46 -13.28
C ALA A 326 5.89 -9.56 -12.96
N GLY A 327 5.69 -9.87 -11.67
CA GLY A 327 4.73 -10.86 -11.19
C GLY A 327 3.28 -10.60 -11.59
N ARG A 328 2.95 -9.37 -12.02
CA ARG A 328 1.61 -9.06 -12.54
C ARG A 328 1.30 -9.81 -13.85
N ALA A 329 2.31 -10.13 -14.64
CA ALA A 329 2.15 -10.92 -15.87
C ALA A 329 1.92 -12.41 -15.62
N GLY A 330 2.39 -12.96 -14.48
CA GLY A 330 2.34 -14.38 -14.16
C GLY A 330 1.19 -14.84 -13.25
N ARG A 331 0.10 -14.08 -13.15
CA ARG A 331 -0.99 -14.39 -12.20
C ARG A 331 -1.88 -15.56 -12.61
N LEU A 332 -2.26 -15.62 -13.86
CA LEU A 332 -3.23 -16.59 -14.38
C LEU A 332 -2.61 -17.62 -15.32
N GLU A 333 -1.54 -17.24 -16.01
CA GLU A 333 -0.82 -18.02 -17.01
C GLU A 333 0.62 -17.52 -17.13
N PRO A 334 1.54 -18.23 -17.82
CA PRO A 334 2.87 -17.74 -18.10
C PRO A 334 2.84 -16.39 -18.83
N GLY A 335 3.66 -15.46 -18.40
CA GLY A 335 3.67 -14.10 -18.92
C GLY A 335 5.06 -13.59 -19.30
N VAL A 336 5.12 -12.35 -19.78
CA VAL A 336 6.35 -11.68 -20.22
C VAL A 336 6.46 -10.30 -19.57
N CYS A 337 7.66 -9.94 -19.13
CA CYS A 337 7.97 -8.62 -18.59
C CYS A 337 9.08 -7.96 -19.40
N TYR A 338 8.76 -6.88 -20.08
CA TYR A 338 9.73 -6.02 -20.77
C TYR A 338 10.22 -4.96 -19.79
N ARG A 339 11.49 -5.02 -19.42
CA ARG A 339 12.17 -4.02 -18.59
C ARG A 339 12.90 -3.02 -19.47
N LEU A 340 12.65 -1.73 -19.28
CA LEU A 340 13.28 -0.67 -20.09
C LEU A 340 14.70 -0.33 -19.61
N TRP A 341 15.38 -1.23 -18.93
CA TRP A 341 16.76 -1.08 -18.48
C TRP A 341 17.52 -2.38 -18.63
N SER A 342 18.85 -2.32 -18.55
CA SER A 342 19.73 -3.47 -18.71
C SER A 342 19.79 -4.33 -17.43
N GLU A 343 20.16 -5.60 -17.60
CA GLU A 343 20.40 -6.53 -16.49
C GLU A 343 21.46 -5.98 -15.51
N THR A 344 22.56 -5.43 -16.03
CA THR A 344 23.59 -4.79 -15.20
C THR A 344 23.05 -3.64 -14.35
N GLN A 345 22.11 -2.84 -14.90
CA GLN A 345 21.45 -1.80 -14.12
C GLN A 345 20.50 -2.36 -13.06
N HIS A 346 19.90 -3.52 -13.33
CA HIS A 346 19.06 -4.20 -12.36
C HIS A 346 19.86 -4.68 -11.13
N ASP A 347 21.04 -5.23 -11.33
CA ASP A 347 21.92 -5.70 -10.25
C ASP A 347 22.37 -4.57 -9.33
N GLN A 348 22.38 -3.34 -9.83
CA GLN A 348 22.73 -2.13 -9.06
C GLN A 348 21.54 -1.54 -8.29
N LEU A 349 20.31 -2.03 -8.50
CA LEU A 349 19.15 -1.54 -7.76
C LEU A 349 19.24 -1.92 -6.28
N PRO A 350 18.78 -1.05 -5.35
CA PRO A 350 18.65 -1.43 -3.96
C PRO A 350 17.67 -2.61 -3.82
N ALA A 351 17.90 -3.45 -2.82
CA ALA A 351 17.05 -4.63 -2.60
C ALA A 351 15.60 -4.25 -2.31
N TYR A 352 15.40 -3.25 -1.44
CA TYR A 352 14.10 -2.72 -1.00
C TYR A 352 14.03 -1.21 -1.15
N GLY A 353 12.82 -0.66 -1.20
CA GLY A 353 12.58 0.78 -1.14
C GLY A 353 12.97 1.36 0.22
N THR A 354 13.26 2.65 0.24
CA THR A 354 13.52 3.37 1.50
C THR A 354 12.18 3.62 2.20
N ALA A 355 12.08 3.28 3.49
CA ALA A 355 10.91 3.58 4.29
C ALA A 355 10.62 5.09 4.32
N GLU A 356 9.35 5.47 4.20
CA GLU A 356 8.94 6.87 4.13
C GLU A 356 9.38 7.66 5.36
N ILE A 357 9.35 7.03 6.54
CA ILE A 357 9.77 7.64 7.81
C ILE A 357 11.20 8.19 7.80
N LEU A 358 12.08 7.65 6.94
CA LEU A 358 13.48 8.06 6.84
C LEU A 358 13.70 9.29 5.94
N GLN A 359 12.69 9.71 5.16
CA GLN A 359 12.85 10.77 4.15
C GLN A 359 11.68 11.76 4.07
N ALA A 360 10.61 11.54 4.84
CA ALA A 360 9.44 12.41 4.86
C ALA A 360 9.63 13.62 5.81
N ASP A 361 8.74 14.61 5.67
CA ASP A 361 8.52 15.63 6.68
C ASP A 361 7.89 14.99 7.93
N LEU A 362 8.57 15.05 9.05
CA LEU A 362 8.12 14.47 10.31
C LEU A 362 7.30 15.42 11.18
N THR A 363 6.92 16.61 10.69
CA THR A 363 6.13 17.58 11.46
C THR A 363 4.78 17.00 11.87
N GLY A 364 4.08 16.30 10.95
CA GLY A 364 2.82 15.63 11.24
C GLY A 364 2.98 14.52 12.27
N LEU A 365 4.01 13.69 12.11
CA LEU A 365 4.35 12.62 13.06
C LEU A 365 4.64 13.20 14.45
N ALA A 366 5.43 14.26 14.55
CA ALA A 366 5.75 14.91 15.83
C ALA A 366 4.50 15.47 16.51
N LEU A 367 3.54 16.02 15.77
CA LEU A 367 2.26 16.48 16.30
C LEU A 367 1.42 15.32 16.85
N GLN A 368 1.36 14.19 16.12
CA GLN A 368 0.64 13.00 16.56
C GLN A 368 1.25 12.37 17.81
N LEU A 369 2.58 12.30 17.90
CA LEU A 369 3.27 11.81 19.10
C LEU A 369 3.09 12.74 20.30
N ALA A 370 3.13 14.06 20.10
CA ALA A 370 2.83 15.03 21.15
C ALA A 370 1.38 14.90 21.67
N ARG A 371 0.42 14.63 20.77
CA ARG A 371 -0.98 14.36 21.15
C ARG A 371 -1.12 13.06 21.94
N TRP A 372 -0.37 12.03 21.55
CA TRP A 372 -0.34 10.75 22.27
C TRP A 372 0.38 10.85 23.62
N GLY A 373 1.30 11.79 23.76
CA GLY A 373 2.06 12.03 24.99
C GLY A 373 3.31 11.16 25.11
N VAL A 374 3.95 10.81 24.00
CA VAL A 374 5.17 9.98 23.96
C VAL A 374 6.24 10.57 23.04
N GLU A 375 7.47 10.19 23.29
CA GLU A 375 8.61 10.45 22.40
C GLU A 375 8.91 9.22 21.52
N PRO A 376 9.57 9.40 20.34
CA PRO A 376 9.87 8.29 19.45
C PRO A 376 10.58 7.10 20.11
N GLY A 377 11.50 7.35 21.04
CA GLY A 377 12.27 6.32 21.74
C GLY A 377 11.47 5.44 22.69
N GLU A 378 10.21 5.81 23.00
CA GLU A 378 9.29 5.05 23.85
C GLU A 378 8.42 4.06 23.08
N LEU A 379 8.49 4.07 21.75
CA LEU A 379 7.68 3.26 20.88
C LEU A 379 8.53 2.22 20.12
N ALA A 380 7.88 1.13 19.71
CA ALA A 380 8.47 0.12 18.86
C ALA A 380 8.40 0.54 17.39
N TRP A 381 9.53 0.68 16.73
CA TRP A 381 9.65 1.05 15.32
C TRP A 381 10.47 0.02 14.55
N LEU A 382 10.08 -0.25 13.32
CA LEU A 382 10.94 -1.03 12.41
C LEU A 382 12.16 -0.21 11.98
N ASP A 383 11.98 1.08 11.70
CA ASP A 383 13.01 2.08 11.53
C ASP A 383 12.68 3.29 12.39
N LEU A 384 13.59 3.66 13.29
CA LEU A 384 13.41 4.81 14.17
C LEU A 384 13.37 6.11 13.36
N PRO A 385 12.44 7.04 13.64
CA PRO A 385 12.45 8.35 13.01
C PRO A 385 13.80 9.04 13.17
N PRO A 386 14.41 9.63 12.10
CA PRO A 386 15.67 10.34 12.21
C PRO A 386 15.57 11.50 13.19
N ALA A 387 16.43 11.52 14.21
CA ALA A 387 16.38 12.50 15.29
C ALA A 387 16.44 13.96 14.81
N ALA A 388 17.26 14.25 13.79
CA ALA A 388 17.36 15.59 13.23
C ALA A 388 16.07 16.05 12.52
N ALA A 389 15.45 15.16 11.74
CA ALA A 389 14.19 15.47 11.04
C ALA A 389 13.03 15.61 12.06
N TYR A 390 12.99 14.76 13.08
CA TYR A 390 12.01 14.89 14.16
C TYR A 390 12.16 16.20 14.94
N ALA A 391 13.40 16.58 15.30
CA ALA A 391 13.68 17.85 15.97
C ALA A 391 13.25 19.06 15.12
N GLN A 392 13.50 19.05 13.81
CA GLN A 392 13.02 20.09 12.89
C GLN A 392 11.49 20.18 12.87
N GLY A 393 10.81 19.04 12.87
CA GLY A 393 9.35 18.99 12.98
C GLY A 393 8.84 19.62 14.27
N ARG A 394 9.45 19.33 15.41
CA ARG A 394 9.12 19.94 16.71
C ARG A 394 9.37 21.44 16.74
N ASP A 395 10.51 21.90 16.20
CA ASP A 395 10.82 23.32 16.09
C ASP A 395 9.75 24.07 15.27
N LEU A 396 9.32 23.47 14.17
CA LEU A 396 8.24 24.04 13.36
C LEU A 396 6.93 24.12 14.16
N LEU A 397 6.56 23.05 14.89
CA LEU A 397 5.35 23.03 15.72
C LEU A 397 5.38 24.09 16.82
N GLN A 398 6.54 24.36 17.44
CA GLN A 398 6.69 25.43 18.41
C GLN A 398 6.48 26.80 17.77
N ARG A 399 7.06 27.04 16.57
CA ARG A 399 6.87 28.30 15.82
C ARG A 399 5.43 28.51 15.38
N LEU A 400 4.69 27.45 15.09
CA LEU A 400 3.26 27.49 14.77
C LEU A 400 2.38 27.60 16.02
N GLY A 401 2.96 27.60 17.23
CA GLY A 401 2.21 27.64 18.50
C GLY A 401 1.45 26.34 18.82
N ALA A 402 1.76 25.24 18.10
CA ALA A 402 1.18 23.93 18.39
C ALA A 402 1.79 23.27 19.63
N LEU A 403 3.07 23.52 19.89
CA LEU A 403 3.78 23.16 21.10
C LEU A 403 4.23 24.41 21.84
N ASP A 404 4.25 24.34 23.17
CA ASP A 404 4.81 25.38 24.03
C ASP A 404 6.34 25.31 24.11
N GLY A 405 6.96 26.20 24.87
CA GLY A 405 8.42 26.23 25.06
C GLY A 405 8.98 25.01 25.79
N GLN A 406 8.16 24.20 26.40
CA GLN A 406 8.52 22.94 27.06
C GLN A 406 8.24 21.71 26.17
N GLY A 407 7.67 21.92 24.97
CA GLY A 407 7.34 20.89 24.02
C GLY A 407 5.99 20.19 24.28
N SER A 408 5.17 20.75 25.18
CA SER A 408 3.83 20.24 25.48
C SER A 408 2.81 20.75 24.47
N LEU A 409 1.79 19.92 24.17
CA LEU A 409 0.74 20.26 23.22
C LEU A 409 -0.14 21.41 23.76
N THR A 410 -0.29 22.46 22.96
CA THR A 410 -1.18 23.59 23.26
C THR A 410 -2.62 23.32 22.83
N ARG A 411 -3.58 24.20 23.23
CA ARG A 411 -4.96 24.12 22.70
C ARG A 411 -4.99 24.30 21.17
N HIS A 412 -4.14 25.17 20.64
CA HIS A 412 -4.01 25.35 19.19
C HIS A 412 -3.45 24.08 18.51
N GLY A 413 -2.42 23.48 19.13
CA GLY A 413 -1.88 22.20 18.66
C GLY A 413 -2.91 21.07 18.67
N GLN A 414 -3.75 21.00 19.71
CA GLN A 414 -4.86 20.04 19.78
C GLN A 414 -5.83 20.24 18.60
N ALA A 415 -6.26 21.46 18.34
CA ALA A 415 -7.14 21.78 17.22
C ALA A 415 -6.48 21.48 15.87
N MET A 416 -5.18 21.78 15.72
CA MET A 416 -4.44 21.41 14.51
C MET A 416 -4.38 19.90 14.27
N ALA A 417 -4.21 19.10 15.33
CA ALA A 417 -4.13 17.64 15.24
C ALA A 417 -5.47 16.98 14.84
N GLU A 418 -6.59 17.67 14.99
CA GLU A 418 -7.92 17.20 14.58
C GLU A 418 -8.15 17.39 13.06
N LEU A 419 -7.38 18.26 12.41
CA LEU A 419 -7.51 18.51 10.98
C LEU A 419 -6.71 17.49 10.15
N PRO A 420 -7.31 16.89 9.10
CA PRO A 420 -6.61 15.96 8.21
C PRO A 420 -5.72 16.70 7.20
N ALA A 421 -4.82 17.54 7.71
CA ALA A 421 -3.97 18.41 6.90
C ALA A 421 -2.56 18.51 7.52
N HIS A 422 -1.58 18.85 6.68
CA HIS A 422 -0.25 19.17 7.17
C HIS A 422 -0.30 20.31 8.21
N PRO A 423 0.49 20.28 9.30
CA PRO A 423 0.41 21.26 10.39
C PRO A 423 0.47 22.73 9.95
N ARG A 424 1.24 23.07 8.91
CA ARG A 424 1.25 24.44 8.35
C ARG A 424 -0.10 24.87 7.78
N ILE A 425 -0.79 23.93 7.11
CA ILE A 425 -2.12 24.18 6.54
C ILE A 425 -3.16 24.20 7.66
N ALA A 426 -3.06 23.28 8.62
CA ALA A 426 -3.94 23.25 9.79
C ALA A 426 -3.86 24.57 10.56
N HIS A 427 -2.65 25.10 10.81
CA HIS A 427 -2.43 26.40 11.44
C HIS A 427 -3.07 27.56 10.65
N LEU A 428 -3.01 27.52 9.31
CA LEU A 428 -3.61 28.56 8.46
C LEU A 428 -5.14 28.55 8.50
N LEU A 429 -5.74 27.36 8.72
CA LEU A 429 -7.19 27.19 8.72
C LEU A 429 -7.85 27.51 10.06
N LEU A 430 -7.09 27.54 11.14
CA LEU A 430 -7.52 27.85 12.52
C LEU A 430 -7.21 29.31 12.89
#